data_e58fa0e1aa274d13f67dae16e5d32f27
#
_entry.id   e58fa0e1aa274d13f67dae16e5d32f27
#
_cell.length_a   1.000
_cell.length_b   1.000
_cell.length_c   1.000
_cell.angle_alpha   90.00
_cell.angle_beta   90.00
_cell.angle_gamma   90.00
#
_symmetry.space_group_name_H-M   'P 1'
#
loop_
_entity.id
_entity.type
_entity.pdbx_description
1 polymer ?
#
loop_
_entity_poly.entity_id
_entity_poly.type
_entity_poly.pdbx_seq_one_letter_code
_entity_poly.pdbx_strand_id
1 'polypeptide(L)'
;SYNVEGFFGKDSLGKRENQMKRIVRFIAETDPDIFCLQEFEYNRVNTLDSLESALGEWKYRALFLDSTADRRHGRGLALFSKYRVIPRGGIRYPGSTNSSMWADVIVHRDTVRVYNNHMQSTQISEDDKQFLGAMAAVPDSARDDRAKGIVRKLVRNFRVRATQADSVAGFIHDGTPRVIVCGDFNDTPMSYVYRTMAGGLNDAFSKSGSGYSHTFRGFFNTLRIDYVLCSDSFDPVSYEVPQVEYSDHLPVVVRLQKNLLNN
;
A
#
# COMPACT_ATOMS: atom_id res chain seq x y z
N SER A 1 4.81 -5.62 -0.98
CA SER A 1 4.16 -4.31 -0.84
C SER A 1 4.29 -3.81 0.58
N TYR A 2 4.58 -2.53 0.76
CA TYR A 2 4.77 -1.98 2.10
C TYR A 2 4.49 -0.47 2.14
N ASN A 3 3.53 -0.03 2.96
CA ASN A 3 3.37 1.37 3.32
C ASN A 3 4.42 1.72 4.39
N VAL A 4 5.36 2.60 4.05
CA VAL A 4 6.56 2.90 4.87
C VAL A 4 6.41 4.16 5.72
N GLU A 5 5.21 4.77 5.79
CA GLU A 5 4.92 5.96 6.63
C GLU A 5 5.98 7.08 6.49
N GLY A 6 6.45 7.34 5.26
CA GLY A 6 7.50 8.32 4.98
C GLY A 6 8.88 7.95 5.57
N PHE A 7 9.10 6.69 5.92
CA PHE A 7 10.26 6.19 6.68
C PHE A 7 10.35 6.72 8.11
N PHE A 8 9.22 7.16 8.70
CA PHE A 8 9.17 7.67 10.07
C PHE A 8 8.08 6.97 10.86
N GLY A 9 8.40 5.85 11.46
CA GLY A 9 7.53 5.15 12.39
C GLY A 9 7.60 5.72 13.81
N LYS A 10 6.82 5.14 14.72
CA LYS A 10 6.87 5.46 16.16
C LYS A 10 7.69 4.41 16.90
N ASP A 11 8.52 4.85 17.85
CA ASP A 11 9.20 3.96 18.79
C ASP A 11 8.21 3.41 19.86
N SER A 12 8.72 2.58 20.76
CA SER A 12 7.94 2.00 21.88
C SER A 12 7.35 3.05 22.85
N LEU A 13 7.85 4.28 22.81
CA LEU A 13 7.37 5.41 23.61
C LEU A 13 6.43 6.32 22.80
N GLY A 14 6.11 5.96 21.55
CA GLY A 14 5.26 6.73 20.66
C GLY A 14 5.97 7.93 20.01
N LYS A 15 7.30 8.09 20.19
CA LYS A 15 8.08 9.15 19.57
C LYS A 15 8.39 8.78 18.13
N ARG A 16 8.27 9.76 17.22
CA ARG A 16 8.57 9.57 15.80
C ARG A 16 10.07 9.41 15.58
N GLU A 17 10.47 8.30 14.97
CA GLU A 17 11.86 7.95 14.69
C GLU A 17 12.05 7.62 13.21
N ASN A 18 13.25 7.94 12.68
CA ASN A 18 13.61 7.57 11.31
C ASN A 18 13.93 6.07 11.23
N GLN A 19 13.12 5.35 10.49
CA GLN A 19 13.20 3.90 10.30
C GLN A 19 13.86 3.48 8.97
N MET A 20 14.34 4.44 8.16
CA MET A 20 14.87 4.17 6.81
C MET A 20 15.88 3.01 6.79
N LYS A 21 16.86 3.03 7.69
CA LYS A 21 17.90 1.99 7.73
C LYS A 21 17.33 0.60 8.06
N ARG A 22 16.33 0.52 8.94
CA ARG A 22 15.68 -0.73 9.33
C ARG A 22 14.82 -1.28 8.19
N ILE A 23 14.07 -0.40 7.52
CA ILE A 23 13.24 -0.76 6.37
C ILE A 23 14.11 -1.24 5.21
N VAL A 24 15.20 -0.53 4.89
CA VAL A 24 16.15 -0.93 3.84
C VAL A 24 16.78 -2.28 4.17
N ARG A 25 17.23 -2.49 5.43
CA ARG A 25 17.77 -3.79 5.86
C ARG A 25 16.74 -4.90 5.69
N PHE A 26 15.50 -4.68 6.14
CA PHE A 26 14.41 -5.66 5.98
C PHE A 26 14.17 -6.01 4.50
N ILE A 27 14.18 -5.00 3.61
CA ILE A 27 14.04 -5.22 2.16
C ILE A 27 15.21 -6.06 1.65
N ALA A 28 16.44 -5.77 2.06
CA ALA A 28 17.64 -6.51 1.66
C ALA A 28 17.62 -7.97 2.18
N GLU A 29 17.19 -8.19 3.42
CA GLU A 29 17.06 -9.54 4.01
C GLU A 29 15.93 -10.36 3.34
N THR A 30 14.86 -9.71 2.91
CA THR A 30 13.74 -10.33 2.19
C THR A 30 14.11 -10.63 0.74
N ASP A 31 15.03 -9.85 0.15
CA ASP A 31 15.56 -9.96 -1.20
C ASP A 31 14.50 -10.11 -2.32
N PRO A 32 13.45 -9.26 -2.36
CA PRO A 32 12.38 -9.40 -3.34
C PRO A 32 12.86 -9.06 -4.76
N ASP A 33 12.28 -9.69 -5.77
CA ASP A 33 12.50 -9.35 -7.18
C ASP A 33 11.90 -7.99 -7.54
N ILE A 34 10.73 -7.69 -6.96
CA ILE A 34 9.96 -6.46 -7.15
C ILE A 34 9.39 -6.05 -5.79
N PHE A 35 9.47 -4.77 -5.45
CA PHE A 35 8.73 -4.24 -4.31
C PHE A 35 8.10 -2.88 -4.60
N CYS A 36 6.95 -2.67 -3.99
CA CYS A 36 6.16 -1.47 -4.08
C CYS A 36 6.05 -0.81 -2.71
N LEU A 37 6.37 0.48 -2.66
CA LEU A 37 6.28 1.28 -1.45
C LEU A 37 5.15 2.31 -1.60
N GLN A 38 4.32 2.43 -0.58
CA GLN A 38 3.37 3.50 -0.41
C GLN A 38 3.91 4.47 0.64
N GLU A 39 3.52 5.72 0.55
CA GLU A 39 4.08 6.79 1.37
C GLU A 39 5.60 6.90 1.29
N PHE A 40 6.19 6.50 0.15
CA PHE A 40 7.59 6.74 -0.10
C PHE A 40 7.85 8.24 -0.04
N GLU A 41 8.76 8.66 0.84
CA GLU A 41 9.06 10.07 1.05
C GLU A 41 10.57 10.31 1.06
N TYR A 42 11.02 11.30 0.29
CA TYR A 42 12.36 11.85 0.44
C TYR A 42 12.28 13.30 0.93
N ASN A 43 13.22 13.69 1.74
CA ASN A 43 13.31 15.01 2.35
C ASN A 43 14.77 15.37 2.69
N ARG A 44 14.98 16.37 3.52
CA ARG A 44 16.35 16.79 3.92
C ARG A 44 17.10 15.75 4.78
N VAL A 45 16.40 14.85 5.44
CA VAL A 45 16.98 13.80 6.29
C VAL A 45 17.24 12.53 5.47
N ASN A 46 16.20 12.06 4.78
CA ASN A 46 16.24 10.93 3.85
C ASN A 46 16.27 11.51 2.43
N THR A 47 17.45 11.85 1.92
CA THR A 47 17.54 12.41 0.56
C THR A 47 17.25 11.34 -0.49
N LEU A 48 16.78 11.76 -1.66
CA LEU A 48 16.51 10.81 -2.75
C LEU A 48 17.77 10.00 -3.09
N ASP A 49 18.93 10.68 -3.19
CA ASP A 49 20.20 10.02 -3.48
C ASP A 49 20.61 8.99 -2.41
N SER A 50 20.35 9.27 -1.12
CA SER A 50 20.63 8.32 -0.04
C SER A 50 19.70 7.09 -0.09
N LEU A 51 18.43 7.28 -0.43
CA LEU A 51 17.48 6.20 -0.62
C LEU A 51 17.83 5.36 -1.84
N GLU A 52 18.15 5.99 -2.96
CA GLU A 52 18.56 5.31 -4.18
C GLU A 52 19.87 4.53 -4.00
N SER A 53 20.83 5.10 -3.29
CA SER A 53 22.07 4.40 -2.96
C SER A 53 21.84 3.21 -2.05
N ALA A 54 20.99 3.36 -1.04
CA ALA A 54 20.68 2.29 -0.08
C ALA A 54 19.89 1.13 -0.72
N LEU A 55 19.12 1.41 -1.77
CA LEU A 55 18.30 0.43 -2.53
C LEU A 55 18.98 0.06 -3.87
N GLY A 56 20.29 0.28 -4.01
CA GLY A 56 21.02 0.16 -5.27
C GLY A 56 21.08 -1.25 -5.89
N GLU A 57 20.76 -2.30 -5.14
CA GLU A 57 20.61 -3.66 -5.68
C GLU A 57 19.43 -3.77 -6.63
N TRP A 58 18.38 -3.00 -6.41
CA TRP A 58 17.21 -2.87 -7.28
C TRP A 58 17.43 -1.73 -8.27
N LYS A 59 18.19 -1.99 -9.31
CA LYS A 59 18.69 -1.00 -10.28
C LYS A 59 17.59 -0.26 -11.03
N TYR A 60 16.41 -0.85 -11.16
CA TYR A 60 15.32 -0.30 -11.95
C TYR A 60 14.19 0.15 -11.06
N ARG A 61 13.64 1.32 -11.36
CA ARG A 61 12.56 1.92 -10.57
C ARG A 61 11.58 2.73 -11.39
N ALA A 62 10.40 2.90 -10.85
CA ALA A 62 9.42 3.90 -11.24
C ALA A 62 8.98 4.66 -10.00
N LEU A 63 9.00 5.99 -10.06
CA LEU A 63 8.58 6.87 -8.99
C LEU A 63 7.40 7.71 -9.47
N PHE A 64 6.36 7.81 -8.64
CA PHE A 64 5.18 8.64 -8.89
C PHE A 64 4.96 9.51 -7.65
N LEU A 65 5.62 10.66 -7.64
CA LEU A 65 5.76 11.52 -6.47
C LEU A 65 5.18 12.91 -6.74
N ASP A 66 4.56 13.48 -5.72
CA ASP A 66 4.36 14.93 -5.62
C ASP A 66 5.60 15.51 -4.98
N SER A 67 6.28 16.42 -5.68
CA SER A 67 7.52 17.01 -5.22
C SER A 67 7.45 18.53 -5.18
N THR A 68 8.19 19.13 -4.26
CA THR A 68 8.39 20.58 -4.23
C THR A 68 9.12 21.05 -5.48
N ALA A 69 8.94 22.31 -5.86
CA ALA A 69 9.56 22.89 -7.05
C ALA A 69 11.09 22.82 -7.02
N ASP A 70 11.69 22.89 -5.83
CA ASP A 70 13.14 22.74 -5.61
C ASP A 70 13.61 21.28 -5.51
N ARG A 71 12.70 20.32 -5.62
CA ARG A 71 12.95 18.86 -5.51
C ARG A 71 13.62 18.43 -4.22
N ARG A 72 13.47 19.19 -3.13
CA ARG A 72 14.04 18.85 -1.81
C ARG A 72 13.11 17.98 -0.97
N HIS A 73 11.87 17.84 -1.39
CA HIS A 73 10.87 17.00 -0.76
C HIS A 73 9.97 16.40 -1.84
N GLY A 74 9.64 15.13 -1.69
CA GLY A 74 8.63 14.47 -2.51
C GLY A 74 8.06 13.27 -1.79
N ARG A 75 6.76 13.04 -1.97
CA ARG A 75 6.04 11.93 -1.36
C ARG A 75 5.11 11.29 -2.39
N GLY A 76 4.93 9.98 -2.29
CA GLY A 76 4.00 9.25 -3.16
C GLY A 76 4.29 7.77 -3.20
N LEU A 77 4.35 7.23 -4.40
CA LEU A 77 4.52 5.81 -4.68
C LEU A 77 5.88 5.53 -5.33
N ALA A 78 6.47 4.39 -4.97
CA ALA A 78 7.69 3.90 -5.60
C ALA A 78 7.57 2.41 -5.92
N LEU A 79 8.11 2.01 -7.06
CA LEU A 79 8.31 0.63 -7.46
C LEU A 79 9.80 0.45 -7.75
N PHE A 80 10.39 -0.57 -7.15
CA PHE A 80 11.78 -0.98 -7.39
C PHE A 80 11.82 -2.42 -7.85
N SER A 81 12.80 -2.74 -8.69
CA SER A 81 12.94 -4.09 -9.24
C SER A 81 14.38 -4.42 -9.61
N LYS A 82 14.75 -5.70 -9.51
CA LYS A 82 15.97 -6.27 -10.11
C LYS A 82 15.87 -6.33 -11.64
N TYR A 83 14.66 -6.34 -12.17
CA TYR A 83 14.35 -6.38 -13.61
C TYR A 83 14.04 -4.99 -14.17
N ARG A 84 14.19 -4.85 -15.49
CA ARG A 84 13.93 -3.60 -16.19
C ARG A 84 12.48 -3.14 -15.96
N VAL A 85 12.32 -1.87 -15.56
CA VAL A 85 11.03 -1.21 -15.32
C VAL A 85 10.77 -0.18 -16.41
N ILE A 86 9.56 -0.17 -16.95
CA ILE A 86 9.06 0.81 -17.92
C ILE A 86 7.83 1.48 -17.30
N PRO A 87 7.92 2.73 -16.82
CA PRO A 87 6.77 3.47 -16.31
C PRO A 87 5.68 3.57 -17.39
N ARG A 88 4.42 3.38 -17.01
CA ARG A 88 3.27 3.42 -17.93
C ARG A 88 2.29 4.53 -17.61
N GLY A 89 2.06 4.80 -16.35
CA GLY A 89 1.12 5.83 -15.95
C GLY A 89 0.87 5.91 -14.46
N GLY A 90 -0.05 6.78 -14.11
CA GLY A 90 -0.53 6.93 -12.75
C GLY A 90 -1.69 7.91 -12.68
N ILE A 91 -2.43 7.84 -11.59
CA ILE A 91 -3.56 8.72 -11.29
C ILE A 91 -3.25 9.47 -10.01
N ARG A 92 -3.27 10.81 -10.06
CA ARG A 92 -3.36 11.67 -8.89
C ARG A 92 -4.83 11.95 -8.62
N TYR A 93 -5.27 11.64 -7.42
CA TYR A 93 -6.67 11.84 -7.06
C TYR A 93 -6.90 13.28 -6.59
N PRO A 94 -7.81 14.04 -7.21
CA PRO A 94 -8.06 15.43 -6.86
C PRO A 94 -8.41 15.60 -5.37
N GLY A 95 -7.76 16.55 -4.70
CA GLY A 95 -8.00 16.83 -3.28
C GLY A 95 -7.47 15.76 -2.31
N SER A 96 -6.62 14.86 -2.78
CA SER A 96 -5.99 13.79 -2.00
C SER A 96 -4.49 13.76 -2.23
N THR A 97 -3.73 13.35 -1.23
CA THR A 97 -2.30 13.02 -1.34
C THR A 97 -2.06 11.57 -1.79
N ASN A 98 -3.14 10.81 -1.96
CA ASN A 98 -3.12 9.43 -2.40
C ASN A 98 -3.06 9.35 -3.93
N SER A 99 -2.57 8.25 -4.44
CA SER A 99 -2.38 8.05 -5.88
C SER A 99 -2.33 6.56 -6.22
N SER A 100 -2.43 6.27 -7.51
CA SER A 100 -2.13 4.95 -8.09
C SER A 100 -1.10 5.12 -9.20
N MET A 101 -0.21 4.16 -9.35
CA MET A 101 0.74 4.11 -10.46
C MET A 101 0.84 2.71 -11.02
N TRP A 102 1.30 2.60 -12.29
CA TRP A 102 1.62 1.31 -12.88
C TRP A 102 2.83 1.39 -13.78
N ALA A 103 3.53 0.26 -13.83
CA ALA A 103 4.69 0.08 -14.68
C ALA A 103 4.74 -1.35 -15.23
N ASP A 104 5.37 -1.52 -16.36
CA ASP A 104 5.71 -2.83 -16.88
C ASP A 104 7.09 -3.23 -16.39
N VAL A 105 7.17 -4.41 -15.80
CA VAL A 105 8.43 -5.04 -15.36
C VAL A 105 8.74 -6.17 -16.33
N ILE A 106 9.93 -6.13 -16.92
CA ILE A 106 10.35 -7.12 -17.92
C ILE A 106 11.08 -8.26 -17.19
N VAL A 107 10.33 -9.28 -16.82
CA VAL A 107 10.86 -10.47 -16.12
C VAL A 107 11.27 -11.51 -17.18
N HIS A 108 12.55 -11.67 -17.43
CA HIS A 108 13.10 -12.46 -18.53
C HIS A 108 12.54 -12.06 -19.90
N ARG A 109 11.59 -12.82 -20.45
CA ARG A 109 10.93 -12.56 -21.75
C ARG A 109 9.49 -12.10 -21.61
N ASP A 110 8.99 -12.03 -20.38
CA ASP A 110 7.61 -11.67 -20.09
C ASP A 110 7.49 -10.23 -19.63
N THR A 111 6.41 -9.59 -20.01
CA THR A 111 6.02 -8.29 -19.47
C THR A 111 4.96 -8.50 -18.40
N VAL A 112 5.25 -8.04 -17.18
CA VAL A 112 4.34 -8.06 -16.04
C VAL A 112 3.94 -6.65 -15.71
N ARG A 113 2.65 -6.33 -15.79
CA ARG A 113 2.14 -5.02 -15.36
C ARG A 113 1.91 -5.02 -13.85
N VAL A 114 2.60 -4.14 -13.17
CA VAL A 114 2.50 -3.99 -11.71
C VAL A 114 1.84 -2.67 -11.37
N TYR A 115 0.72 -2.74 -10.64
CA TYR A 115 0.00 -1.59 -10.10
C TYR A 115 0.35 -1.44 -8.63
N ASN A 116 0.78 -0.24 -8.25
CA ASN A 116 1.02 0.17 -6.87
C ASN A 116 -0.01 1.23 -6.50
N ASN A 117 -0.80 0.98 -5.46
CA ASN A 117 -1.94 1.79 -5.10
C ASN A 117 -1.84 2.27 -3.65
N HIS A 118 -2.22 3.52 -3.42
CA HIS A 118 -2.49 4.05 -2.10
C HIS A 118 -3.81 4.83 -2.15
N MET A 119 -4.86 4.22 -1.60
CA MET A 119 -6.21 4.79 -1.61
C MET A 119 -6.43 5.71 -0.41
N GLN A 120 -7.48 6.54 -0.49
CA GLN A 120 -7.84 7.49 0.56
C GLN A 120 -7.95 6.83 1.93
N SER A 121 -7.19 7.33 2.92
CA SER A 121 -7.27 6.86 4.30
C SER A 121 -8.63 7.20 4.93
N THR A 122 -8.99 6.48 5.99
CA THR A 122 -10.20 6.78 6.77
C THR A 122 -10.12 8.11 7.48
N GLN A 123 -8.91 8.64 7.69
CA GLN A 123 -8.63 9.90 8.40
C GLN A 123 -9.22 9.94 9.82
N ILE A 124 -9.35 8.80 10.48
CA ILE A 124 -9.74 8.72 11.89
C ILE A 124 -8.54 9.15 12.72
N SER A 125 -8.70 10.24 13.48
CA SER A 125 -7.66 10.76 14.36
C SER A 125 -7.48 9.87 15.61
N GLU A 126 -6.36 10.02 16.32
CA GLU A 126 -6.17 9.35 17.62
C GLU A 126 -7.25 9.75 18.64
N ASP A 127 -7.68 11.03 18.61
CA ASP A 127 -8.80 11.51 19.44
C ASP A 127 -10.12 10.83 19.08
N ASP A 128 -10.36 10.56 17.77
CA ASP A 128 -11.54 9.81 17.33
C ASP A 128 -11.49 8.37 17.81
N LYS A 129 -10.31 7.73 17.77
CA LYS A 129 -10.10 6.35 18.26
C LYS A 129 -10.30 6.27 19.78
N GLN A 130 -9.72 7.20 20.53
CA GLN A 130 -9.90 7.28 21.99
C GLN A 130 -11.38 7.48 22.36
N PHE A 131 -12.07 8.39 21.65
CA PHE A 131 -13.50 8.59 21.82
C PHE A 131 -14.31 7.32 21.56
N LEU A 132 -14.04 6.59 20.48
CA LEU A 132 -14.70 5.32 20.16
C LEU A 132 -14.43 4.26 21.24
N GLY A 133 -13.20 4.19 21.76
CA GLY A 133 -12.84 3.28 22.87
C GLY A 133 -13.49 3.63 24.20
N ALA A 134 -13.74 4.91 24.46
CA ALA A 134 -14.36 5.41 25.69
C ALA A 134 -15.87 5.66 25.57
N MET A 135 -16.51 5.29 24.47
CA MET A 135 -17.87 5.70 24.12
C MET A 135 -18.93 5.34 25.17
N ALA A 136 -18.72 4.23 25.89
CA ALA A 136 -19.61 3.81 26.98
C ALA A 136 -19.60 4.75 28.19
N ALA A 137 -18.51 5.50 28.40
CA ALA A 137 -18.33 6.41 29.54
C ALA A 137 -18.67 7.89 29.21
N VAL A 138 -18.99 8.20 27.94
CA VAL A 138 -19.30 9.57 27.48
C VAL A 138 -20.79 9.86 27.68
N PRO A 139 -21.18 11.04 28.21
CA PRO A 139 -22.59 11.45 28.31
C PRO A 139 -23.31 11.47 26.97
N ASP A 140 -24.57 11.07 26.93
CA ASP A 140 -25.35 10.88 25.70
C ASP A 140 -25.39 12.09 24.78
N SER A 141 -25.54 13.30 25.36
CA SER A 141 -25.62 14.55 24.58
C SER A 141 -24.32 14.89 23.81
N ALA A 142 -23.15 14.57 24.37
CA ALA A 142 -21.87 14.80 23.73
C ALA A 142 -21.46 13.62 22.80
N ARG A 143 -21.98 12.42 23.08
CA ARG A 143 -21.73 11.20 22.33
C ARG A 143 -22.30 11.29 20.92
N ASP A 144 -23.55 11.70 20.79
CA ASP A 144 -24.29 11.68 19.53
C ASP A 144 -23.70 12.56 18.46
N ASP A 145 -23.31 13.78 18.75
CA ASP A 145 -22.80 14.71 17.75
C ASP A 145 -21.39 14.32 17.30
N ARG A 146 -20.54 13.85 18.23
CA ARG A 146 -19.20 13.40 17.87
C ARG A 146 -19.25 12.10 17.08
N ALA A 147 -20.09 11.15 17.47
CA ALA A 147 -20.31 9.90 16.72
C ALA A 147 -20.82 10.17 15.30
N LYS A 148 -21.81 11.08 15.15
CA LYS A 148 -22.30 11.51 13.83
C LYS A 148 -21.21 12.18 13.00
N GLY A 149 -20.30 12.93 13.63
CA GLY A 149 -19.14 13.52 12.98
C GLY A 149 -18.19 12.48 12.41
N ILE A 150 -17.85 11.47 13.20
CA ILE A 150 -16.99 10.34 12.79
C ILE A 150 -17.65 9.54 11.66
N VAL A 151 -18.95 9.22 11.78
CA VAL A 151 -19.70 8.50 10.73
C VAL A 151 -19.71 9.29 9.41
N ARG A 152 -19.98 10.59 9.46
CA ARG A 152 -19.93 11.45 8.25
C ARG A 152 -18.55 11.44 7.59
N LYS A 153 -17.48 11.48 8.38
CA LYS A 153 -16.09 11.40 7.90
C LYS A 153 -15.81 10.05 7.22
N LEU A 154 -16.23 8.95 7.85
CA LEU A 154 -16.11 7.59 7.29
C LEU A 154 -16.87 7.47 5.96
N VAL A 155 -18.14 7.85 5.92
CA VAL A 155 -18.97 7.79 4.71
C VAL A 155 -18.37 8.61 3.58
N ARG A 156 -17.87 9.81 3.86
CA ARG A 156 -17.18 10.64 2.88
C ARG A 156 -15.96 9.92 2.31
N ASN A 157 -15.09 9.39 3.17
CA ASN A 157 -13.85 8.75 2.74
C ASN A 157 -14.12 7.41 2.02
N PHE A 158 -15.15 6.65 2.40
CA PHE A 158 -15.60 5.47 1.64
C PHE A 158 -16.03 5.82 0.23
N ARG A 159 -16.80 6.92 0.04
CA ARG A 159 -17.20 7.38 -1.29
C ARG A 159 -16.00 7.80 -2.13
N VAL A 160 -15.04 8.54 -1.54
CA VAL A 160 -13.82 8.94 -2.23
C VAL A 160 -13.03 7.71 -2.68
N ARG A 161 -12.83 6.73 -1.79
CA ARG A 161 -12.14 5.47 -2.14
C ARG A 161 -12.86 4.70 -3.25
N ALA A 162 -14.19 4.61 -3.19
CA ALA A 162 -14.97 3.94 -4.24
C ALA A 162 -14.69 4.58 -5.61
N THR A 163 -14.74 5.92 -5.71
CA THR A 163 -14.42 6.64 -6.95
C THR A 163 -12.96 6.42 -7.39
N GLN A 164 -12.02 6.35 -6.44
CA GLN A 164 -10.62 6.05 -6.73
C GLN A 164 -10.46 4.63 -7.29
N ALA A 165 -11.11 3.64 -6.68
CA ALA A 165 -11.10 2.26 -7.13
C ALA A 165 -11.68 2.13 -8.54
N ASP A 166 -12.85 2.75 -8.81
CA ASP A 166 -13.45 2.77 -10.14
C ASP A 166 -12.50 3.37 -11.20
N SER A 167 -11.80 4.45 -10.82
CA SER A 167 -10.88 5.13 -11.73
C SER A 167 -9.68 4.27 -12.15
N VAL A 168 -9.14 3.45 -11.24
CA VAL A 168 -7.97 2.61 -11.54
C VAL A 168 -8.37 1.23 -12.07
N ALA A 169 -9.55 0.71 -11.70
CA ALA A 169 -10.02 -0.61 -12.12
C ALA A 169 -10.12 -0.74 -13.64
N GLY A 170 -10.50 0.34 -14.34
CA GLY A 170 -10.53 0.35 -15.81
C GLY A 170 -9.18 0.09 -16.46
N PHE A 171 -8.07 0.50 -15.80
CA PHE A 171 -6.71 0.20 -16.28
C PHE A 171 -6.24 -1.18 -15.85
N ILE A 172 -6.65 -1.66 -14.66
CA ILE A 172 -6.32 -3.01 -14.17
C ILE A 172 -6.92 -4.07 -15.09
N HIS A 173 -8.15 -3.84 -15.54
CA HIS A 173 -8.93 -4.81 -16.32
C HIS A 173 -8.93 -4.50 -17.84
N ASP A 174 -7.86 -3.87 -18.34
CA ASP A 174 -7.69 -3.51 -19.76
C ASP A 174 -7.37 -4.70 -20.69
N GLY A 175 -7.35 -5.92 -20.14
CA GLY A 175 -7.04 -7.13 -20.87
C GLY A 175 -5.54 -7.49 -20.88
N THR A 176 -4.70 -6.78 -20.15
CA THR A 176 -3.28 -7.16 -19.95
C THR A 176 -3.20 -8.53 -19.26
N PRO A 177 -2.53 -9.54 -19.86
CA PRO A 177 -2.64 -10.92 -19.37
C PRO A 177 -1.89 -11.19 -18.09
N ARG A 178 -0.81 -10.44 -17.80
CA ARG A 178 0.05 -10.65 -16.63
C ARG A 178 0.02 -9.40 -15.74
N VAL A 179 -0.84 -9.43 -14.75
CA VAL A 179 -1.09 -8.30 -13.85
C VAL A 179 -0.80 -8.69 -12.40
N ILE A 180 -0.13 -7.79 -11.70
CA ILE A 180 0.01 -7.79 -10.25
C ILE A 180 -0.53 -6.45 -9.74
N VAL A 181 -1.47 -6.49 -8.81
CA VAL A 181 -2.03 -5.29 -8.17
C VAL A 181 -1.71 -5.36 -6.69
N CYS A 182 -1.00 -4.36 -6.19
CA CYS A 182 -0.68 -4.31 -4.77
C CYS A 182 -0.87 -2.91 -4.20
N GLY A 183 -0.78 -2.81 -2.89
CA GLY A 183 -0.79 -1.54 -2.17
C GLY A 183 -1.74 -1.50 -1.00
N ASP A 184 -1.78 -0.32 -0.41
CA ASP A 184 -2.68 0.05 0.67
C ASP A 184 -4.03 0.52 0.08
N PHE A 185 -5.05 -0.33 0.17
CA PHE A 185 -6.40 0.00 -0.30
C PHE A 185 -7.19 0.79 0.76
N ASN A 186 -6.66 0.91 1.98
CA ASN A 186 -7.31 1.57 3.10
C ASN A 186 -8.73 1.05 3.40
N ASP A 187 -9.04 -0.18 2.96
CA ASP A 187 -10.35 -0.79 3.12
C ASP A 187 -10.24 -2.31 3.28
N THR A 188 -11.27 -2.93 3.86
CA THR A 188 -11.27 -4.35 4.21
C THR A 188 -11.72 -5.25 3.05
N PRO A 189 -11.52 -6.59 3.13
CA PRO A 189 -11.92 -7.53 2.07
C PRO A 189 -13.44 -7.57 1.77
N MET A 190 -14.27 -7.03 2.67
CA MET A 190 -15.73 -6.98 2.48
C MET A 190 -16.18 -5.73 1.72
N SER A 191 -15.27 -4.79 1.44
CA SER A 191 -15.59 -3.49 0.88
C SER A 191 -15.89 -3.52 -0.61
N TYR A 192 -16.54 -2.45 -1.09
CA TYR A 192 -16.68 -2.16 -2.51
C TYR A 192 -15.33 -2.02 -3.20
N VAL A 193 -14.40 -1.28 -2.57
CA VAL A 193 -13.05 -1.01 -3.08
C VAL A 193 -12.32 -2.32 -3.37
N TYR A 194 -12.25 -3.22 -2.40
CA TYR A 194 -11.60 -4.51 -2.58
C TYR A 194 -12.22 -5.30 -3.75
N ARG A 195 -13.54 -5.40 -3.80
CA ARG A 195 -14.23 -6.16 -4.86
C ARG A 195 -13.98 -5.57 -6.25
N THR A 196 -13.98 -4.24 -6.36
CA THR A 196 -13.73 -3.53 -7.61
C THR A 196 -12.30 -3.75 -8.09
N MET A 197 -11.32 -3.61 -7.19
CA MET A 197 -9.89 -3.80 -7.50
C MET A 197 -9.56 -5.27 -7.79
N ALA A 198 -10.18 -6.20 -7.05
CA ALA A 198 -9.92 -7.63 -7.18
C ALA A 198 -10.57 -8.23 -8.44
N GLY A 199 -11.60 -7.64 -9.01
CA GLY A 199 -12.44 -8.15 -10.09
C GLY A 199 -11.80 -9.16 -11.04
N GLY A 200 -11.92 -10.47 -10.74
CA GLY A 200 -11.31 -11.54 -11.54
C GLY A 200 -9.83 -11.83 -11.25
N LEU A 201 -9.19 -11.13 -10.31
CA LEU A 201 -7.82 -11.43 -9.86
C LEU A 201 -7.83 -12.38 -8.65
N ASN A 202 -6.75 -13.12 -8.48
CA ASN A 202 -6.52 -13.97 -7.32
C ASN A 202 -5.91 -13.16 -6.18
N ASP A 203 -6.54 -13.16 -5.01
CA ASP A 203 -5.96 -12.62 -3.78
C ASP A 203 -4.92 -13.63 -3.23
N ALA A 204 -3.66 -13.19 -3.11
CA ALA A 204 -2.57 -14.03 -2.66
C ALA A 204 -2.82 -14.61 -1.26
N PHE A 205 -3.45 -13.85 -0.34
CA PHE A 205 -3.84 -14.38 0.96
C PHE A 205 -4.86 -15.51 0.83
N SER A 206 -5.88 -15.33 0.00
CA SER A 206 -6.93 -16.34 -0.18
C SER A 206 -6.41 -17.64 -0.81
N LYS A 207 -5.32 -17.57 -1.57
CA LYS A 207 -4.71 -18.73 -2.27
C LYS A 207 -3.64 -19.43 -1.44
N SER A 208 -2.80 -18.71 -0.72
CA SER A 208 -1.61 -19.25 -0.05
C SER A 208 -1.42 -18.77 1.39
N GLY A 209 -2.28 -17.90 1.88
CA GLY A 209 -2.30 -17.50 3.28
C GLY A 209 -3.02 -18.49 4.18
N SER A 210 -2.84 -18.37 5.47
CA SER A 210 -3.50 -19.19 6.47
C SER A 210 -3.91 -18.36 7.70
N GLY A 211 -4.97 -18.80 8.38
CA GLY A 211 -5.43 -18.17 9.62
C GLY A 211 -5.97 -16.75 9.40
N TYR A 212 -5.66 -15.88 10.35
CA TYR A 212 -6.04 -14.47 10.35
C TYR A 212 -4.88 -13.60 9.90
N SER A 213 -5.11 -12.70 8.96
CA SER A 213 -4.12 -11.74 8.48
C SER A 213 -4.55 -10.33 8.83
N HIS A 214 -3.64 -9.55 9.42
CA HIS A 214 -3.76 -8.11 9.56
C HIS A 214 -2.50 -7.46 8.98
N THR A 215 -2.64 -6.29 8.41
CA THR A 215 -1.54 -5.54 7.78
C THR A 215 -1.41 -4.14 8.35
N PHE A 216 -2.33 -3.72 9.20
CA PHE A 216 -2.36 -2.40 9.85
C PHE A 216 -2.38 -2.54 11.36
N ARG A 217 -1.50 -1.79 12.04
CA ARG A 217 -1.35 -1.81 13.51
C ARG A 217 -2.41 -1.00 14.25
N GLY A 218 -3.16 -0.15 13.56
CA GLY A 218 -4.33 0.51 14.12
C GLY A 218 -5.50 -0.43 14.33
N PHE A 219 -6.54 0.03 15.00
CA PHE A 219 -7.76 -0.75 15.27
C PHE A 219 -7.48 -2.14 15.87
N PHE A 220 -6.64 -2.20 16.90
CA PHE A 220 -6.30 -3.41 17.65
C PHE A 220 -5.64 -4.52 16.81
N ASN A 221 -4.90 -4.16 15.77
CA ASN A 221 -4.26 -5.11 14.85
C ASN A 221 -5.27 -6.06 14.18
N THR A 222 -6.43 -5.55 13.76
CA THR A 222 -7.51 -6.39 13.23
C THR A 222 -7.76 -6.19 11.75
N LEU A 223 -7.13 -5.20 11.10
CA LEU A 223 -7.46 -4.84 9.74
C LEU A 223 -6.42 -5.34 8.74
N ARG A 224 -6.86 -6.05 7.72
CA ARG A 224 -6.12 -6.32 6.49
C ARG A 224 -6.58 -5.30 5.45
N ILE A 225 -5.73 -4.34 5.13
CA ILE A 225 -5.99 -3.25 4.20
C ILE A 225 -4.94 -3.12 3.10
N ASP A 226 -3.84 -3.86 3.23
CA ASP A 226 -2.81 -4.01 2.21
C ASP A 226 -2.97 -5.35 1.50
N TYR A 227 -2.84 -5.33 0.17
CA TYR A 227 -3.15 -6.47 -0.67
C TYR A 227 -2.06 -6.72 -1.71
N VAL A 228 -1.97 -7.98 -2.13
CA VAL A 228 -1.31 -8.42 -3.36
C VAL A 228 -2.29 -9.32 -4.10
N LEU A 229 -2.71 -8.87 -5.27
CA LEU A 229 -3.62 -9.57 -6.16
C LEU A 229 -2.88 -9.88 -7.46
N CYS A 230 -3.19 -10.99 -8.13
CA CYS A 230 -2.56 -11.34 -9.40
C CYS A 230 -3.55 -11.98 -10.38
N SER A 231 -3.26 -11.83 -11.66
CA SER A 231 -4.01 -12.53 -12.72
C SER A 231 -3.73 -14.04 -12.71
N ASP A 232 -4.57 -14.82 -13.40
CA ASP A 232 -4.43 -16.28 -13.53
C ASP A 232 -3.11 -16.74 -14.19
N SER A 233 -2.30 -15.81 -14.68
CA SER A 233 -0.94 -16.08 -15.15
C SER A 233 0.05 -16.38 -14.02
N PHE A 234 -0.37 -16.21 -12.76
CA PHE A 234 0.44 -16.46 -11.58
C PHE A 234 -0.32 -17.28 -10.55
N ASP A 235 0.41 -18.20 -9.92
CA ASP A 235 -0.04 -18.96 -8.75
C ASP A 235 0.67 -18.43 -7.50
N PRO A 236 -0.04 -17.86 -6.52
CA PRO A 236 0.53 -17.51 -5.23
C PRO A 236 0.95 -18.80 -4.48
N VAL A 237 2.25 -18.94 -4.18
CA VAL A 237 2.80 -20.13 -3.51
C VAL A 237 3.15 -19.87 -2.05
N SER A 238 3.34 -18.61 -1.65
CA SER A 238 3.41 -18.23 -0.23
C SER A 238 2.89 -16.81 -0.04
N TYR A 239 2.34 -16.58 1.15
CA TYR A 239 1.89 -15.27 1.64
C TYR A 239 2.33 -15.08 3.08
N GLU A 240 3.06 -14.02 3.35
CA GLU A 240 3.60 -13.70 4.66
C GLU A 240 3.35 -12.24 5.01
N VAL A 241 3.11 -11.97 6.29
CA VAL A 241 3.05 -10.61 6.87
C VAL A 241 4.06 -10.56 8.01
N PRO A 242 5.33 -10.24 7.71
CA PRO A 242 6.37 -10.11 8.71
C PRO A 242 6.03 -9.09 9.79
N GLN A 243 6.19 -9.48 11.07
CA GLN A 243 5.83 -8.65 12.23
C GLN A 243 6.98 -7.68 12.57
N VAL A 244 7.20 -6.68 11.72
CA VAL A 244 8.24 -5.65 11.89
C VAL A 244 7.63 -4.36 12.43
N GLU A 245 8.41 -3.59 13.20
CA GLU A 245 7.92 -2.40 13.94
C GLU A 245 8.48 -1.10 13.35
N TYR A 246 8.48 -0.96 12.01
CA TYR A 246 9.10 0.18 11.34
C TYR A 246 8.09 1.18 10.78
N SER A 247 6.81 0.80 10.73
CA SER A 247 5.69 1.57 10.24
C SER A 247 4.44 1.18 11.01
N ASP A 248 3.36 1.93 10.91
CA ASP A 248 2.03 1.54 11.37
C ASP A 248 1.36 0.51 10.45
N HIS A 249 1.96 0.23 9.29
CA HIS A 249 1.64 -0.92 8.45
C HIS A 249 2.66 -2.04 8.60
N LEU A 250 2.26 -3.25 8.19
CA LEU A 250 3.11 -4.42 8.07
C LEU A 250 3.35 -4.73 6.59
N PRO A 251 4.56 -5.16 6.21
CA PRO A 251 4.84 -5.54 4.83
C PRO A 251 4.08 -6.80 4.45
N VAL A 252 3.58 -6.85 3.21
CA VAL A 252 3.02 -8.05 2.58
C VAL A 252 4.06 -8.61 1.63
N VAL A 253 4.55 -9.83 1.93
CA VAL A 253 5.53 -10.56 1.14
C VAL A 253 4.83 -11.75 0.49
N VAL A 254 4.92 -11.84 -0.83
CA VAL A 254 4.26 -12.89 -1.61
C VAL A 254 5.26 -13.50 -2.58
N ARG A 255 5.27 -14.81 -2.66
CA ARG A 255 5.96 -15.53 -3.73
C ARG A 255 4.95 -15.98 -4.77
N LEU A 256 5.16 -15.54 -6.01
CA LEU A 256 4.34 -15.88 -7.15
C LEU A 256 5.12 -16.83 -8.08
N GLN A 257 4.49 -17.91 -8.48
CA GLN A 257 5.00 -18.78 -9.53
C GLN A 257 4.26 -18.49 -10.84
N LYS A 258 4.99 -18.35 -11.94
CA LYS A 258 4.38 -18.19 -13.26
C LYS A 258 3.63 -19.47 -13.63
N ASN A 259 2.36 -19.35 -14.00
CA ASN A 259 1.58 -20.45 -14.54
C ASN A 259 1.96 -20.67 -16.01
N LEU A 260 2.50 -21.88 -16.32
CA LEU A 260 2.95 -22.24 -17.65
C LEU A 260 1.81 -22.66 -18.59
N LEU A 261 0.62 -22.90 -18.06
CA LEU A 261 -0.54 -23.38 -18.83
C LEU A 261 -1.33 -22.26 -19.53
N ASN A 262 -1.10 -21.01 -19.19
CA ASN A 262 -1.80 -19.84 -19.71
C ASN A 262 -0.87 -18.94 -20.56
N ASN A 263 -0.20 -19.53 -21.54
CA ASN A 263 0.61 -18.78 -22.54
C ASN A 263 -0.22 -18.38 -23.76
#